data_8c7c0fffc3e5197fd474277c56fde8f7
#
_entry.id   8c7c0fffc3e5197fd474277c56fde8f7
#
_cell.length_a   1.000
_cell.length_b   1.000
_cell.length_c   1.000
_cell.angle_alpha   90.00
_cell.angle_beta   90.00
_cell.angle_gamma   90.00
#
_symmetry.space_group_name_H-M   'P 1'
#
loop_
_entity.id
_entity.type
_entity.pdbx_description
1 polymer ?
#
loop_
_entity_poly.entity_id
_entity_poly.type
_entity_poly.pdbx_seq_one_letter_code
_entity_poly.pdbx_strand_id
1 'polypeptide(L)'
;YHAGGSGYPVLAKAPLSVTDVAASLEAAASVPAGGTIEVKWTGPNDQGDFVSIDPAGAPDRTYGNYGYPAKGNPLALKAPDAAGDYVLRYHLGDSYRVLASRPLRVGAVGATLEFPAQANAGGTLAVRWTGPGREGDFISLDAAGAGEQTYGNYAYPEAAGRPAEIRVPDEPGDYVVRYHLASSYGVIGSAPLTVEAVTASLTAPAQV
;
A
#
# COMPACT_ATOMS: atom_id res chain seq x y z
N TYR A 1 37.13 35.66 6.99
CA TYR A 1 38.38 35.19 6.37
C TYR A 1 39.46 35.02 7.44
N HIS A 2 40.07 33.87 7.45
CA HIS A 2 41.17 33.52 8.34
C HIS A 2 42.47 33.37 7.54
N ALA A 3 43.57 33.90 8.06
CA ALA A 3 44.88 33.65 7.47
C ALA A 3 45.37 32.25 7.83
N GLY A 4 46.04 31.57 6.89
CA GLY A 4 46.74 30.33 7.16
C GLY A 4 47.97 30.57 8.02
N GLY A 5 48.29 29.65 8.95
CA GLY A 5 49.42 29.71 9.86
C GLY A 5 49.04 29.45 11.32
N SER A 6 50.00 29.46 12.23
CA SER A 6 49.71 29.24 13.65
C SER A 6 48.88 30.37 14.23
N GLY A 7 47.72 30.02 14.82
CA GLY A 7 46.81 30.95 15.46
C GLY A 7 45.60 31.42 14.63
N TYR A 8 45.55 31.13 13.34
CA TYR A 8 44.41 31.44 12.45
C TYR A 8 43.75 32.82 12.74
N PRO A 9 44.46 33.95 12.69
CA PRO A 9 43.88 35.24 13.04
C PRO A 9 42.74 35.60 12.09
N VAL A 10 41.65 36.14 12.64
CA VAL A 10 40.52 36.63 11.86
C VAL A 10 40.90 37.96 11.22
N LEU A 11 41.07 37.97 9.90
CA LEU A 11 41.44 39.20 9.15
C LEU A 11 40.25 40.03 8.72
N ALA A 12 39.07 39.40 8.55
CA ALA A 12 37.85 40.10 8.19
C ALA A 12 36.63 39.37 8.71
N LYS A 13 35.58 40.08 9.07
CA LYS A 13 34.25 39.57 9.46
C LYS A 13 33.18 40.34 8.69
N ALA A 14 32.15 39.64 8.26
CA ALA A 14 30.95 40.23 7.72
C ALA A 14 29.75 39.65 8.46
N PRO A 15 28.69 40.42 8.76
CA PRO A 15 27.46 39.88 9.31
C PRO A 15 26.75 39.04 8.26
N LEU A 16 26.17 37.93 8.69
CA LEU A 16 25.27 37.08 7.91
C LEU A 16 23.94 37.00 8.63
N SER A 17 22.85 37.32 7.95
CA SER A 17 21.51 37.10 8.46
C SER A 17 20.95 35.83 7.84
N VAL A 18 20.51 34.89 8.67
CA VAL A 18 19.83 33.70 8.26
C VAL A 18 18.34 33.88 8.53
N THR A 19 17.52 33.83 7.51
CA THR A 19 16.06 33.93 7.62
C THR A 19 15.43 32.52 7.68
N ASP A 20 14.32 32.40 8.42
CA ASP A 20 13.57 31.18 8.45
C ASP A 20 12.94 30.87 7.08
N VAL A 21 12.93 29.61 6.75
CA VAL A 21 12.22 29.09 5.59
C VAL A 21 10.83 28.59 5.99
N ALA A 22 9.86 28.75 5.11
CA ALA A 22 8.48 28.31 5.30
C ALA A 22 8.06 27.36 4.19
N ALA A 23 7.07 26.50 4.50
CA ALA A 23 6.42 25.63 3.55
C ALA A 23 4.90 25.64 3.76
N SER A 24 4.15 25.19 2.77
CA SER A 24 2.72 24.93 2.87
C SER A 24 2.35 23.64 2.15
N LEU A 25 1.25 23.03 2.58
CA LEU A 25 0.68 21.80 1.98
C LEU A 25 -0.82 21.97 1.74
N GLU A 26 -1.27 21.66 0.53
CA GLU A 26 -2.67 21.61 0.16
C GLU A 26 -2.97 20.22 -0.43
N ALA A 27 -3.99 19.55 0.10
CA ALA A 27 -4.42 18.23 -0.36
C ALA A 27 -5.89 18.00 0.02
N ALA A 28 -6.51 16.95 -0.50
CA ALA A 28 -7.79 16.46 0.01
C ALA A 28 -7.68 16.12 1.50
N ALA A 29 -8.78 16.29 2.25
CA ALA A 29 -8.82 15.97 3.68
C ALA A 29 -8.81 14.46 3.95
N SER A 30 -9.18 13.65 2.95
CA SER A 30 -9.21 12.20 3.05
C SER A 30 -8.80 11.53 1.74
N VAL A 31 -8.31 10.28 1.87
CA VAL A 31 -7.96 9.38 0.78
C VAL A 31 -8.29 7.94 1.18
N PRO A 32 -8.75 7.07 0.26
CA PRO A 32 -8.91 5.65 0.58
C PRO A 32 -7.57 4.98 0.92
N ALA A 33 -7.57 4.02 1.83
CA ALA A 33 -6.38 3.22 2.17
C ALA A 33 -5.70 2.69 0.90
N GLY A 34 -4.37 2.84 0.81
CA GLY A 34 -3.54 2.50 -0.35
C GLY A 34 -3.85 3.30 -1.64
N GLY A 35 -4.71 4.33 -1.59
CA GLY A 35 -4.97 5.23 -2.72
C GLY A 35 -3.83 6.21 -2.97
N THR A 36 -3.92 6.99 -4.04
CA THR A 36 -2.98 8.08 -4.33
C THR A 36 -3.59 9.41 -3.95
N ILE A 37 -2.83 10.26 -3.27
CA ILE A 37 -3.21 11.62 -2.93
C ILE A 37 -2.26 12.61 -3.63
N GLU A 38 -2.84 13.62 -4.25
CA GLU A 38 -2.11 14.72 -4.87
C GLU A 38 -1.90 15.83 -3.83
N VAL A 39 -0.66 16.17 -3.57
CA VAL A 39 -0.27 17.18 -2.60
C VAL A 39 0.35 18.37 -3.32
N LYS A 40 -0.34 19.51 -3.34
CA LYS A 40 0.26 20.78 -3.73
C LYS A 40 1.09 21.31 -2.57
N TRP A 41 2.24 21.85 -2.87
CA TRP A 41 3.18 22.29 -1.87
C TRP A 41 3.87 23.60 -2.27
N THR A 42 4.35 24.32 -1.26
CA THR A 42 5.36 25.39 -1.39
C THR A 42 6.46 25.09 -0.39
N GLY A 43 7.68 25.48 -0.69
CA GLY A 43 8.81 25.25 0.21
C GLY A 43 10.15 25.45 -0.52
N PRO A 44 11.28 25.25 0.17
CA PRO A 44 12.61 25.46 -0.40
C PRO A 44 12.91 24.56 -1.60
N ASN A 45 12.45 23.30 -1.56
CA ASN A 45 12.76 22.26 -2.55
C ASN A 45 14.28 22.03 -2.66
N ASP A 46 14.95 22.08 -1.53
CA ASP A 46 16.38 21.77 -1.47
C ASP A 46 16.63 20.26 -1.62
N GLN A 47 17.86 19.91 -1.93
CA GLN A 47 18.23 18.51 -2.08
C GLN A 47 17.95 17.72 -0.79
N GLY A 48 17.15 16.65 -0.91
CA GLY A 48 16.78 15.80 0.21
C GLY A 48 15.49 16.21 0.93
N ASP A 49 14.88 17.38 0.62
CA ASP A 49 13.55 17.73 1.13
C ASP A 49 12.51 16.69 0.69
N PHE A 50 11.58 16.35 1.58
CA PHE A 50 10.54 15.36 1.28
C PHE A 50 9.20 15.69 1.94
N VAL A 51 8.13 15.17 1.35
CA VAL A 51 6.79 15.20 1.94
C VAL A 51 6.42 13.78 2.33
N SER A 52 5.97 13.58 3.58
CA SER A 52 5.58 12.27 4.11
C SER A 52 4.12 12.20 4.51
N ILE A 53 3.63 10.97 4.67
CA ILE A 53 2.35 10.63 5.29
C ILE A 53 2.68 9.80 6.54
N ASP A 54 2.49 10.37 7.71
CA ASP A 54 2.86 9.77 8.98
C ASP A 54 1.63 9.50 9.85
N PRO A 55 1.64 8.50 10.74
CA PRO A 55 0.58 8.34 11.74
C PRO A 55 0.40 9.62 12.56
N ALA A 56 -0.84 9.97 12.88
CA ALA A 56 -1.12 11.11 13.74
C ALA A 56 -0.44 10.93 15.10
N GLY A 57 0.25 11.97 15.57
CA GLY A 57 1.00 11.93 16.83
C GLY A 57 2.38 11.28 16.75
N ALA A 58 2.81 10.80 15.59
CA ALA A 58 4.17 10.29 15.41
C ALA A 58 5.22 11.41 15.62
N PRO A 59 6.40 11.11 16.20
CA PRO A 59 7.49 12.05 16.32
C PRO A 59 7.94 12.65 14.98
N ASP A 60 8.53 13.87 14.98
CA ASP A 60 8.90 14.57 13.75
C ASP A 60 9.93 13.82 12.88
N ARG A 61 10.71 12.94 13.46
CA ARG A 61 11.69 12.11 12.74
C ARG A 61 11.15 10.75 12.30
N THR A 62 9.85 10.52 12.47
CA THR A 62 9.16 9.34 11.94
C THR A 62 8.57 9.73 10.59
N TYR A 63 8.88 8.98 9.57
CA TYR A 63 8.30 9.16 8.23
C TYR A 63 7.89 7.79 7.66
N GLY A 64 6.64 7.75 7.22
CA GLY A 64 6.06 6.59 6.56
C GLY A 64 6.25 6.66 5.03
N ASN A 65 5.16 6.58 4.28
CA ASN A 65 5.20 6.76 2.83
C ASN A 65 5.60 8.21 2.51
N TYR A 66 6.57 8.39 1.61
CA TYR A 66 7.06 9.72 1.29
C TYR A 66 7.42 9.89 -0.19
N GLY A 67 7.56 11.13 -0.62
CA GLY A 67 8.04 11.50 -1.93
C GLY A 67 8.84 12.80 -1.88
N TYR A 68 9.69 13.00 -2.88
CA TYR A 68 10.52 14.19 -2.99
C TYR A 68 9.79 15.27 -3.79
N PRO A 69 9.70 16.52 -3.31
CA PRO A 69 9.09 17.65 -4.02
C PRO A 69 9.64 17.85 -5.42
N ALA A 70 10.92 17.55 -5.63
CA ALA A 70 11.58 17.61 -6.94
C ALA A 70 10.91 16.75 -8.02
N LYS A 71 10.06 15.78 -7.67
CA LYS A 71 9.32 14.94 -8.63
C LYS A 71 8.12 15.65 -9.25
N GLY A 72 7.65 16.75 -8.69
CA GLY A 72 6.54 17.52 -9.24
C GLY A 72 5.72 18.29 -8.22
N ASN A 73 4.84 19.15 -8.74
CA ASN A 73 3.84 19.88 -7.98
C ASN A 73 2.54 19.96 -8.83
N PRO A 74 1.47 19.22 -8.48
CA PRO A 74 1.32 18.44 -7.26
C PRO A 74 2.25 17.22 -7.20
N LEU A 75 2.58 16.80 -5.97
CA LEU A 75 3.32 15.59 -5.68
C LEU A 75 2.33 14.45 -5.40
N ALA A 76 2.42 13.37 -6.18
CA ALA A 76 1.61 12.17 -5.94
C ALA A 76 2.24 11.30 -4.85
N LEU A 77 1.48 11.02 -3.78
CA LEU A 77 1.88 10.13 -2.68
C LEU A 77 0.91 8.97 -2.54
N LYS A 78 1.44 7.78 -2.29
CA LYS A 78 0.63 6.61 -1.97
C LYS A 78 0.28 6.63 -0.49
N ALA A 79 -1.02 6.58 -0.18
CA ALA A 79 -1.49 6.48 1.20
C ALA A 79 -1.16 5.10 1.79
N PRO A 80 -1.02 4.99 3.12
CA PRO A 80 -0.94 3.70 3.81
C PRO A 80 -2.18 2.84 3.57
N ASP A 81 -2.02 1.50 3.66
CA ASP A 81 -3.14 0.55 3.56
C ASP A 81 -3.95 0.46 4.86
N ALA A 82 -3.39 0.88 5.97
CA ALA A 82 -4.09 0.96 7.24
C ALA A 82 -4.97 2.21 7.30
N ALA A 83 -6.26 2.03 7.55
CA ALA A 83 -7.17 3.15 7.80
C ALA A 83 -6.84 3.83 9.14
N GLY A 84 -6.98 5.14 9.21
CA GLY A 84 -6.67 5.88 10.44
C GLY A 84 -6.48 7.36 10.21
N ASP A 85 -6.04 8.03 11.28
CA ASP A 85 -5.68 9.44 11.25
C ASP A 85 -4.19 9.58 11.02
N TYR A 86 -3.83 10.38 10.04
CA TYR A 86 -2.47 10.64 9.58
C TYR A 86 -2.21 12.13 9.50
N VAL A 87 -0.98 12.48 9.21
CA VAL A 87 -0.54 13.86 8.97
C VAL A 87 0.40 13.88 7.76
N LEU A 88 0.14 14.79 6.84
CA LEU A 88 1.10 15.16 5.80
C LEU A 88 2.12 16.12 6.41
N ARG A 89 3.43 15.93 6.13
CA ARG A 89 4.50 16.77 6.63
C ARG A 89 5.49 17.11 5.53
N TYR A 90 5.91 18.37 5.46
CA TYR A 90 7.05 18.80 4.64
C TYR A 90 8.29 18.85 5.52
N HIS A 91 9.32 18.10 5.16
CA HIS A 91 10.57 17.98 5.90
C HIS A 91 11.74 18.60 5.14
N LEU A 92 12.63 19.28 5.87
CA LEU A 92 13.97 19.64 5.36
C LEU A 92 14.85 18.40 5.32
N GLY A 93 15.58 18.21 4.21
CA GLY A 93 16.40 17.02 3.97
C GLY A 93 17.50 16.82 5.01
N ASP A 94 18.23 17.86 5.37
CA ASP A 94 19.39 17.75 6.25
C ASP A 94 19.04 17.59 7.74
N SER A 95 18.00 18.29 8.20
CA SER A 95 17.66 18.35 9.63
C SER A 95 16.45 17.52 10.02
N TYR A 96 15.66 17.07 9.04
CA TYR A 96 14.34 16.45 9.24
C TYR A 96 13.35 17.36 9.98
N ARG A 97 13.62 18.67 10.03
CA ARG A 97 12.71 19.66 10.62
C ARG A 97 11.44 19.74 9.79
N VAL A 98 10.30 19.63 10.46
CA VAL A 98 8.98 19.82 9.83
C VAL A 98 8.74 21.31 9.63
N LEU A 99 8.50 21.74 8.39
CA LEU A 99 8.16 23.12 8.04
C LEU A 99 6.66 23.36 7.93
N ALA A 100 5.92 22.34 7.50
CA ALA A 100 4.46 22.40 7.39
C ALA A 100 3.86 21.04 7.70
N SER A 101 2.64 21.05 8.25
CA SER A 101 1.86 19.85 8.51
C SER A 101 0.40 20.07 8.19
N ARG A 102 -0.31 18.98 7.76
CA ARG A 102 -1.72 18.99 7.45
C ARG A 102 -2.36 17.65 7.85
N PRO A 103 -3.48 17.64 8.59
CA PRO A 103 -4.21 16.41 8.88
C PRO A 103 -4.68 15.72 7.61
N LEU A 104 -4.66 14.37 7.62
CA LEU A 104 -5.14 13.51 6.56
C LEU A 104 -5.90 12.32 7.17
N ARG A 105 -7.11 12.04 6.69
CA ARG A 105 -7.83 10.82 7.04
C ARG A 105 -7.61 9.77 5.96
N VAL A 106 -7.10 8.59 6.33
CA VAL A 106 -7.08 7.41 5.47
C VAL A 106 -8.32 6.58 5.78
N GLY A 107 -9.22 6.50 4.80
CA GLY A 107 -10.47 5.75 4.91
C GLY A 107 -10.27 4.25 4.68
N ALA A 108 -11.02 3.41 5.41
CA ALA A 108 -11.00 1.97 5.17
C ALA A 108 -11.51 1.63 3.76
N VAL A 109 -10.94 0.59 3.19
CA VAL A 109 -11.43 -0.07 1.97
C VAL A 109 -11.84 -1.50 2.29
N GLY A 110 -12.80 -2.04 1.55
CA GLY A 110 -13.23 -3.43 1.67
C GLY A 110 -13.41 -4.07 0.31
N ALA A 111 -13.54 -5.39 0.28
CA ALA A 111 -13.87 -6.16 -0.90
C ALA A 111 -15.01 -7.13 -0.59
N THR A 112 -15.84 -7.41 -1.61
CA THR A 112 -16.81 -8.51 -1.58
C THR A 112 -16.37 -9.58 -2.57
N LEU A 113 -16.65 -10.84 -2.22
CA LEU A 113 -16.29 -12.01 -3.03
C LEU A 113 -17.55 -12.86 -3.16
N GLU A 114 -17.95 -13.16 -4.40
CA GLU A 114 -19.12 -13.94 -4.72
C GLU A 114 -18.71 -15.15 -5.60
N PHE A 115 -18.96 -16.35 -5.11
CA PHE A 115 -18.66 -17.62 -5.77
C PHE A 115 -19.54 -18.72 -5.17
N PRO A 116 -19.67 -19.92 -5.81
CA PRO A 116 -20.37 -21.06 -5.22
C PRO A 116 -19.71 -21.47 -3.90
N ALA A 117 -20.51 -21.84 -2.88
CA ALA A 117 -20.00 -22.29 -1.59
C ALA A 117 -19.13 -23.55 -1.66
N GLN A 118 -19.22 -24.30 -2.77
CA GLN A 118 -18.51 -25.56 -3.02
C GLN A 118 -17.86 -25.53 -4.40
N ALA A 119 -16.71 -26.19 -4.54
CA ALA A 119 -16.02 -26.39 -5.80
C ALA A 119 -15.38 -27.77 -5.85
N ASN A 120 -15.24 -28.35 -7.03
CA ASN A 120 -14.58 -29.64 -7.22
C ASN A 120 -13.06 -29.52 -7.13
N ALA A 121 -12.40 -30.44 -6.46
CA ALA A 121 -10.95 -30.58 -6.45
C ALA A 121 -10.36 -30.56 -7.87
N GLY A 122 -9.27 -29.82 -8.09
CA GLY A 122 -8.61 -29.66 -9.39
C GLY A 122 -9.38 -28.84 -10.43
N GLY A 123 -10.56 -28.31 -10.09
CA GLY A 123 -11.37 -27.48 -10.96
C GLY A 123 -10.87 -26.02 -11.07
N THR A 124 -11.72 -25.16 -11.60
CA THR A 124 -11.50 -23.70 -11.65
C THR A 124 -12.66 -23.02 -10.92
N LEU A 125 -12.33 -22.09 -10.02
CA LEU A 125 -13.27 -21.26 -9.30
C LEU A 125 -13.30 -19.87 -9.95
N ALA A 126 -14.46 -19.46 -10.45
CA ALA A 126 -14.70 -18.12 -10.93
C ALA A 126 -15.22 -17.24 -9.77
N VAL A 127 -14.42 -16.28 -9.32
CA VAL A 127 -14.73 -15.38 -8.22
C VAL A 127 -15.16 -14.04 -8.76
N ARG A 128 -16.44 -13.67 -8.58
CA ARG A 128 -16.90 -12.28 -8.78
C ARG A 128 -16.48 -11.46 -7.58
N TRP A 129 -16.03 -10.25 -7.81
CA TRP A 129 -15.46 -9.41 -6.77
C TRP A 129 -15.85 -7.94 -6.92
N THR A 130 -15.85 -7.24 -5.80
CA THR A 130 -15.75 -5.78 -5.74
C THR A 130 -14.56 -5.45 -4.84
N GLY A 131 -13.96 -4.29 -5.05
CA GLY A 131 -12.79 -3.87 -4.28
C GLY A 131 -12.02 -2.80 -5.02
N PRO A 132 -10.84 -2.39 -4.51
CA PRO A 132 -10.04 -1.35 -5.13
C PRO A 132 -9.56 -1.67 -6.54
N GLY A 133 -9.26 -2.92 -6.87
CA GLY A 133 -8.80 -3.37 -8.19
C GLY A 133 -7.51 -2.70 -8.64
N ARG A 134 -6.59 -2.46 -7.72
CA ARG A 134 -5.31 -1.79 -8.01
C ARG A 134 -4.33 -2.77 -8.62
N GLU A 135 -3.37 -2.24 -9.34
CA GLU A 135 -2.25 -3.03 -9.86
C GLU A 135 -1.56 -3.80 -8.72
N GLY A 136 -1.46 -5.11 -8.88
CA GLY A 136 -0.87 -6.03 -7.90
C GLY A 136 -1.80 -6.49 -6.77
N ASP A 137 -3.03 -5.97 -6.63
CA ASP A 137 -4.04 -6.59 -5.77
C ASP A 137 -4.33 -8.00 -6.29
N PHE A 138 -4.59 -8.96 -5.42
CA PHE A 138 -4.84 -10.34 -5.83
C PHE A 138 -5.90 -11.03 -4.96
N ILE A 139 -6.49 -12.09 -5.52
CA ILE A 139 -7.44 -12.95 -4.81
C ILE A 139 -6.80 -14.31 -4.67
N SER A 140 -6.67 -14.81 -3.44
CA SER A 140 -6.09 -16.11 -3.12
C SER A 140 -7.14 -17.13 -2.70
N LEU A 141 -6.80 -18.39 -2.82
CA LEU A 141 -7.51 -19.54 -2.30
C LEU A 141 -6.56 -20.32 -1.38
N ASP A 142 -6.79 -20.26 -0.09
CA ASP A 142 -5.91 -20.76 0.95
C ASP A 142 -6.59 -21.83 1.78
N ALA A 143 -5.83 -22.76 2.37
CA ALA A 143 -6.35 -23.71 3.33
C ALA A 143 -6.97 -22.97 4.54
N ALA A 144 -8.07 -23.49 5.08
CA ALA A 144 -8.71 -22.92 6.26
C ALA A 144 -7.70 -22.90 7.43
N GLY A 145 -7.59 -21.74 8.11
CA GLY A 145 -6.64 -21.56 9.20
C GLY A 145 -5.22 -21.14 8.76
N ALA A 146 -4.93 -21.04 7.46
CA ALA A 146 -3.69 -20.45 6.97
C ALA A 146 -3.56 -18.98 7.40
N GLY A 147 -2.35 -18.55 7.74
CA GLY A 147 -2.08 -17.15 8.06
C GLY A 147 -2.43 -16.20 6.92
N GLU A 148 -2.73 -14.93 7.23
CA GLU A 148 -3.11 -13.95 6.22
C GLU A 148 -2.04 -13.66 5.16
N GLN A 149 -0.78 -13.88 5.50
CA GLN A 149 0.35 -13.71 4.57
C GLN A 149 0.80 -15.01 3.90
N THR A 150 0.03 -16.10 4.08
CA THR A 150 0.23 -17.37 3.39
C THR A 150 -0.83 -17.49 2.32
N TYR A 151 -0.43 -17.54 1.07
CA TYR A 151 -1.35 -17.68 -0.05
C TYR A 151 -0.98 -18.89 -0.89
N GLY A 152 -2.02 -19.69 -1.21
CA GLY A 152 -1.94 -20.86 -2.09
C GLY A 152 -2.09 -20.44 -3.56
N ASN A 153 -3.08 -21.00 -4.24
CA ASN A 153 -3.42 -20.60 -5.59
C ASN A 153 -4.03 -19.19 -5.59
N TYR A 154 -3.69 -18.37 -6.58
CA TYR A 154 -4.22 -17.00 -6.66
C TYR A 154 -4.41 -16.55 -8.11
N ALA A 155 -5.18 -15.47 -8.27
CA ALA A 155 -5.35 -14.76 -9.52
C ALA A 155 -5.35 -13.25 -9.27
N TYR A 156 -4.89 -12.49 -10.26
CA TYR A 156 -5.01 -11.03 -10.26
C TYR A 156 -6.36 -10.62 -10.83
N PRO A 157 -7.13 -9.74 -10.17
CA PRO A 157 -8.34 -9.18 -10.73
C PRO A 157 -8.00 -8.26 -11.91
N GLU A 158 -8.31 -8.69 -13.13
CA GLU A 158 -7.90 -7.97 -14.35
C GLU A 158 -8.71 -6.69 -14.61
N ALA A 159 -10.02 -6.74 -14.39
CA ALA A 159 -10.92 -5.60 -14.62
C ALA A 159 -12.20 -5.75 -13.81
N ALA A 160 -12.76 -4.62 -13.39
CA ALA A 160 -14.07 -4.60 -12.73
C ALA A 160 -15.13 -5.28 -13.62
N GLY A 161 -15.89 -6.23 -13.03
CA GLY A 161 -16.92 -7.00 -13.73
C GLY A 161 -16.44 -8.29 -14.38
N ARG A 162 -15.12 -8.56 -14.48
CA ARG A 162 -14.59 -9.87 -14.87
C ARG A 162 -14.34 -10.74 -13.63
N PRO A 163 -14.78 -12.00 -13.62
CA PRO A 163 -14.42 -12.92 -12.56
C PRO A 163 -12.90 -13.17 -12.55
N ALA A 164 -12.32 -13.28 -11.36
CA ALA A 164 -10.99 -13.84 -11.19
C ALA A 164 -11.09 -15.36 -11.25
N GLU A 165 -10.31 -16.02 -12.09
CA GLU A 165 -10.31 -17.47 -12.23
C GLU A 165 -9.14 -18.07 -11.46
N ILE A 166 -9.44 -18.87 -10.44
CA ILE A 166 -8.46 -19.48 -9.54
C ILE A 166 -8.52 -21.00 -9.69
N ARG A 167 -7.37 -21.65 -9.87
CA ARG A 167 -7.31 -23.10 -9.84
C ARG A 167 -7.61 -23.61 -8.43
N VAL A 168 -8.58 -24.51 -8.31
CA VAL A 168 -8.91 -25.17 -7.05
C VAL A 168 -7.83 -26.22 -6.74
N PRO A 169 -7.35 -26.34 -5.48
CA PRO A 169 -6.45 -27.42 -5.07
C PRO A 169 -7.02 -28.81 -5.35
N ASP A 170 -6.13 -29.79 -5.50
CA ASP A 170 -6.52 -31.18 -5.74
C ASP A 170 -6.97 -31.91 -4.45
N GLU A 171 -6.64 -31.33 -3.27
CA GLU A 171 -7.02 -31.88 -1.97
C GLU A 171 -8.38 -31.35 -1.53
N PRO A 172 -9.37 -32.25 -1.23
CA PRO A 172 -10.65 -31.86 -0.64
C PRO A 172 -10.46 -31.31 0.78
N GLY A 173 -11.33 -30.37 1.18
CA GLY A 173 -11.29 -29.80 2.52
C GLY A 173 -11.87 -28.39 2.58
N ASP A 174 -11.67 -27.74 3.72
CA ASP A 174 -12.12 -26.39 3.95
C ASP A 174 -11.03 -25.38 3.58
N TYR A 175 -11.43 -24.37 2.81
CA TYR A 175 -10.59 -23.32 2.27
C TYR A 175 -11.21 -21.95 2.55
N VAL A 176 -10.45 -20.92 2.30
CA VAL A 176 -10.89 -19.52 2.37
C VAL A 176 -10.40 -18.75 1.14
N VAL A 177 -11.30 -18.03 0.51
CA VAL A 177 -10.97 -17.10 -0.57
C VAL A 177 -10.75 -15.73 0.06
N ARG A 178 -9.64 -15.04 -0.29
CA ARG A 178 -9.25 -13.76 0.30
C ARG A 178 -8.89 -12.74 -0.79
N TYR A 179 -9.28 -11.48 -0.58
CA TYR A 179 -8.82 -10.36 -1.40
C TYR A 179 -7.69 -9.63 -0.66
N HIS A 180 -6.54 -9.52 -1.30
CA HIS A 180 -5.34 -8.91 -0.74
C HIS A 180 -4.98 -7.59 -1.43
N LEU A 181 -4.56 -6.61 -0.63
CA LEU A 181 -3.94 -5.38 -1.13
C LEU A 181 -2.48 -5.63 -1.52
N ALA A 182 -2.05 -5.13 -2.67
CA ALA A 182 -0.70 -5.33 -3.23
C ALA A 182 0.43 -4.91 -2.30
N SER A 183 0.28 -3.79 -1.59
CA SER A 183 1.37 -3.16 -0.86
C SER A 183 1.64 -3.74 0.51
N SER A 184 0.61 -4.28 1.17
CA SER A 184 0.73 -4.80 2.55
C SER A 184 0.43 -6.28 2.65
N TYR A 185 -0.10 -6.89 1.59
CA TYR A 185 -0.72 -8.21 1.60
C TYR A 185 -1.90 -8.32 2.60
N GLY A 186 -2.40 -7.17 3.08
CA GLY A 186 -3.53 -7.10 4.00
C GLY A 186 -4.81 -7.61 3.37
N VAL A 187 -5.55 -8.45 4.10
CA VAL A 187 -6.84 -9.00 3.67
C VAL A 187 -7.94 -7.97 3.92
N ILE A 188 -8.69 -7.61 2.88
CA ILE A 188 -9.80 -6.65 2.96
C ILE A 188 -11.17 -7.25 2.68
N GLY A 189 -11.22 -8.55 2.38
CA GLY A 189 -12.42 -9.34 2.22
C GLY A 189 -12.09 -10.81 2.20
N SER A 190 -12.94 -11.65 2.79
CA SER A 190 -12.77 -13.11 2.78
C SER A 190 -14.11 -13.84 2.83
N ALA A 191 -14.15 -15.05 2.26
CA ALA A 191 -15.30 -15.94 2.33
C ALA A 191 -14.88 -17.42 2.31
N PRO A 192 -15.59 -18.31 3.02
CA PRO A 192 -15.26 -19.73 3.06
C PRO A 192 -15.62 -20.45 1.76
N LEU A 193 -14.88 -21.51 1.44
CA LEU A 193 -15.12 -22.42 0.34
C LEU A 193 -14.88 -23.85 0.81
N THR A 194 -15.77 -24.80 0.47
CA THR A 194 -15.53 -26.22 0.63
C THR A 194 -15.09 -26.82 -0.70
N VAL A 195 -13.95 -27.50 -0.74
CA VAL A 195 -13.46 -28.25 -1.89
C VAL A 195 -13.91 -29.71 -1.76
N GLU A 196 -14.69 -30.19 -2.73
CA GLU A 196 -15.25 -31.53 -2.75
C GLU A 196 -14.35 -32.49 -3.54
N ALA A 197 -14.29 -33.73 -3.09
CA ALA A 197 -13.58 -34.79 -3.79
C ALA A 197 -14.26 -35.12 -5.14
N VAL A 198 -13.46 -35.33 -6.17
CA VAL A 198 -13.91 -35.80 -7.46
C VAL A 198 -13.71 -37.33 -7.52
N THR A 199 -14.77 -38.06 -7.83
CA THR A 199 -14.70 -39.50 -8.04
C THR A 199 -14.81 -39.82 -9.51
N ALA A 200 -13.95 -40.73 -10.02
CA ALA A 200 -14.01 -41.24 -11.37
C ALA A 200 -14.17 -42.77 -11.32
N SER A 201 -14.99 -43.33 -12.22
CA SER A 201 -15.10 -44.78 -12.40
C SER A 201 -14.72 -45.15 -13.83
N LEU A 202 -13.95 -46.22 -13.98
CA LEU A 202 -13.59 -46.80 -15.28
C LEU A 202 -14.21 -48.19 -15.39
N THR A 203 -14.94 -48.44 -16.47
CA THR A 203 -15.44 -49.76 -16.80
C THR A 203 -14.78 -50.21 -18.10
N ALA A 204 -14.02 -51.27 -18.05
CA ALA A 204 -13.41 -51.88 -19.23
C ALA A 204 -14.07 -53.28 -19.50
N PRO A 205 -14.17 -53.74 -20.76
CA PRO A 205 -14.62 -55.09 -21.05
C PRO A 205 -13.66 -56.10 -20.42
N ALA A 206 -14.20 -57.19 -19.89
CA ALA A 206 -13.42 -58.22 -19.21
C ALA A 206 -12.50 -59.04 -20.14
N GLN A 207 -12.71 -58.97 -21.45
CA GLN A 207 -11.86 -59.62 -22.47
C GLN A 207 -11.88 -58.82 -23.78
N VAL A 208 -10.76 -58.82 -24.46
CA VAL A 208 -10.60 -58.45 -25.87
C VAL A 208 -10.40 -59.69 -26.66
#